data_37f24d1b1f91af384a7c37ed9bbd4595
#
_entry.id   37f24d1b1f91af384a7c37ed9bbd4595
#
_cell.length_a   1.000
_cell.length_b   1.000
_cell.length_c   1.000
_cell.angle_alpha   90.00
_cell.angle_beta   90.00
_cell.angle_gamma   90.00
#
_symmetry.space_group_name_H-M   'P 1'
#
loop_
_entity.id
_entity.type
_entity.pdbx_description
1 polymer ?
#
loop_
_entity_poly.entity_id
_entity_poly.type
_entity_poly.pdbx_seq_one_letter_code
_entity_poly.pdbx_strand_id
1 'polypeptide(L)'
;MPSLRERKKADTRTRLSAAAVELLVAEGAERATVSAIAGRACVSTRTFHNYFAHREDAFVHFLREQIAEWVRQVEQAPADLSPLDVLRSTFHELYGRSADDIDAAENLLVAGEQIGLMLGPDAWTSIAENILDPLYEAVGRRAPQLNWFRVRVMVDLSLAAGASVLRHRPGGAGPADSAESYLDDAFDLLQHGAARFLERD
;
A
#
# COMPACT_ATOMS: atom_id res chain seq x y z
N MET A 1 -2.04 4.99 27.68
CA MET A 1 -3.06 4.28 26.87
C MET A 1 -4.06 5.29 26.35
N PRO A 2 -4.49 5.21 25.08
CA PRO A 2 -5.50 6.13 24.55
C PRO A 2 -6.83 5.94 25.27
N SER A 3 -7.55 7.04 25.49
CA SER A 3 -8.87 7.04 26.12
C SER A 3 -9.91 6.33 25.23
N LEU A 4 -11.04 5.90 25.82
CA LEU A 4 -12.14 5.30 25.05
C LEU A 4 -12.66 6.24 23.95
N ARG A 5 -12.64 7.54 24.20
CA ARG A 5 -13.05 8.57 23.22
C ARG A 5 -12.07 8.63 22.03
N GLU A 6 -10.76 8.56 22.31
CA GLU A 6 -9.73 8.55 21.27
C GLU A 6 -9.81 7.28 20.41
N ARG A 7 -10.02 6.11 21.03
CA ARG A 7 -10.23 4.85 20.29
C ARG A 7 -11.45 4.95 19.36
N LYS A 8 -12.61 5.37 19.86
CA LYS A 8 -13.82 5.54 19.05
C LYS A 8 -13.62 6.56 17.92
N LYS A 9 -12.81 7.60 18.16
CA LYS A 9 -12.48 8.59 17.13
C LYS A 9 -11.60 7.97 16.05
N ALA A 10 -10.58 7.19 16.41
CA ALA A 10 -9.74 6.45 15.48
C ALA A 10 -10.58 5.45 14.65
N ASP A 11 -11.38 4.60 15.32
CA ASP A 11 -12.24 3.60 14.64
C ASP A 11 -13.17 4.24 13.61
N THR A 12 -13.78 5.38 13.95
CA THR A 12 -14.67 6.08 13.01
C THR A 12 -13.89 6.62 11.81
N ARG A 13 -12.67 7.12 12.03
CA ARG A 13 -11.81 7.65 10.98
C ARG A 13 -11.38 6.55 10.03
N THR A 14 -10.95 5.40 10.55
CA THR A 14 -10.60 4.20 9.77
C THR A 14 -11.79 3.69 8.96
N ARG A 15 -12.99 3.61 9.56
CA ARG A 15 -14.20 3.20 8.83
C ARG A 15 -14.56 4.14 7.69
N LEU A 16 -14.42 5.43 7.88
CA LEU A 16 -14.68 6.43 6.83
C LEU A 16 -13.64 6.33 5.69
N SER A 17 -12.37 6.14 6.02
CA SER A 17 -11.32 6.00 5.00
C SER A 17 -11.45 4.67 4.22
N ALA A 18 -11.79 3.57 4.88
CA ALA A 18 -12.07 2.29 4.22
C ALA A 18 -13.28 2.41 3.27
N ALA A 19 -14.41 2.95 3.76
CA ALA A 19 -15.61 3.19 2.93
C ALA A 19 -15.34 4.09 1.72
N ALA A 20 -14.43 5.06 1.87
CA ALA A 20 -14.03 5.94 0.78
C ALA A 20 -13.28 5.16 -0.33
N VAL A 21 -12.31 4.33 0.05
CA VAL A 21 -11.53 3.53 -0.91
C VAL A 21 -12.37 2.39 -1.50
N GLU A 22 -13.25 1.74 -0.73
CA GLU A 22 -14.20 0.75 -1.27
C GLU A 22 -15.04 1.35 -2.40
N LEU A 23 -15.59 2.55 -2.22
CA LEU A 23 -16.36 3.23 -3.27
C LEU A 23 -15.48 3.62 -4.45
N LEU A 24 -14.27 4.11 -4.19
CA LEU A 24 -13.33 4.50 -5.22
C LEU A 24 -12.96 3.32 -6.13
N VAL A 25 -12.65 2.18 -5.55
CA VAL A 25 -12.27 0.96 -6.28
C VAL A 25 -13.46 0.34 -7.01
N ALA A 26 -14.61 0.25 -6.34
CA ALA A 26 -15.79 -0.43 -6.90
C ALA A 26 -16.56 0.42 -7.92
N GLU A 27 -16.64 1.73 -7.73
CA GLU A 27 -17.55 2.61 -8.47
C GLU A 27 -16.83 3.79 -9.17
N GLY A 28 -15.53 3.98 -8.88
CA GLY A 28 -14.71 5.05 -9.44
C GLY A 28 -14.84 6.39 -8.70
N ALA A 29 -13.94 7.32 -9.05
CA ALA A 29 -13.77 8.59 -8.38
C ALA A 29 -15.02 9.49 -8.39
N GLU A 30 -15.82 9.44 -9.45
CA GLU A 30 -17.02 10.28 -9.57
C GLU A 30 -18.12 9.87 -8.60
N ARG A 31 -18.22 8.57 -8.30
CA ARG A 31 -19.20 8.00 -7.38
C ARG A 31 -18.79 8.09 -5.92
N ALA A 32 -17.50 8.12 -5.61
CA ALA A 32 -16.96 8.24 -4.26
C ALA A 32 -17.16 9.65 -3.67
N THR A 33 -18.40 10.13 -3.61
CA THR A 33 -18.76 11.43 -3.04
C THR A 33 -18.80 11.39 -1.52
N VAL A 34 -18.66 12.56 -0.85
CA VAL A 34 -18.78 12.66 0.62
C VAL A 34 -20.09 12.05 1.14
N SER A 35 -21.20 12.26 0.41
CA SER A 35 -22.49 11.69 0.80
C SER A 35 -22.51 10.16 0.69
N ALA A 36 -21.95 9.59 -0.38
CA ALA A 36 -21.86 8.15 -0.57
C ALA A 36 -20.93 7.52 0.48
N ILE A 37 -19.77 8.12 0.74
CA ILE A 37 -18.82 7.66 1.78
C ILE A 37 -19.46 7.67 3.16
N ALA A 38 -20.12 8.77 3.55
CA ALA A 38 -20.81 8.87 4.83
C ALA A 38 -21.93 7.82 4.95
N GLY A 39 -22.72 7.62 3.88
CA GLY A 39 -23.75 6.59 3.81
C GLY A 39 -23.20 5.19 3.96
N ARG A 40 -22.13 4.84 3.23
CA ARG A 40 -21.42 3.55 3.33
C ARG A 40 -20.88 3.30 4.74
N ALA A 41 -20.31 4.32 5.39
CA ALA A 41 -19.81 4.25 6.76
C ALA A 41 -20.91 4.34 7.83
N CYS A 42 -22.19 4.43 7.46
CA CYS A 42 -23.35 4.59 8.37
C CYS A 42 -23.23 5.79 9.30
N VAL A 43 -22.78 6.94 8.77
CA VAL A 43 -22.71 8.21 9.49
C VAL A 43 -23.31 9.37 8.67
N SER A 44 -23.50 10.54 9.27
CA SER A 44 -23.92 11.73 8.55
C SER A 44 -22.75 12.40 7.80
N THR A 45 -23.04 13.19 6.75
CA THR A 45 -22.04 14.04 6.09
C THR A 45 -21.39 15.04 7.05
N ARG A 46 -22.16 15.55 8.05
CA ARG A 46 -21.62 16.37 9.14
C ARG A 46 -20.57 15.57 9.95
N THR A 47 -20.84 14.31 10.21
CA THR A 47 -19.87 13.44 10.90
C THR A 47 -18.61 13.26 10.05
N PHE A 48 -18.74 13.03 8.74
CA PHE A 48 -17.58 12.97 7.84
C PHE A 48 -16.71 14.22 7.97
N HIS A 49 -17.30 15.42 7.88
CA HIS A 49 -16.56 16.69 7.97
C HIS A 49 -15.94 16.97 9.34
N ASN A 50 -16.33 16.25 10.39
CA ASN A 50 -15.61 16.30 11.68
C ASN A 50 -14.25 15.55 11.65
N TYR A 51 -14.00 14.70 10.63
CA TYR A 51 -12.80 13.89 10.49
C TYR A 51 -11.93 14.27 9.28
N PHE A 52 -12.56 14.67 8.17
CA PHE A 52 -11.91 15.00 6.91
C PHE A 52 -12.52 16.25 6.31
N ALA A 53 -11.68 17.17 5.84
CA ALA A 53 -12.13 18.38 5.14
C ALA A 53 -12.66 18.01 3.74
N HIS A 54 -11.93 17.15 3.05
CA HIS A 54 -12.23 16.68 1.69
C HIS A 54 -12.24 15.15 1.63
N ARG A 55 -12.86 14.58 0.58
CA ARG A 55 -12.86 13.12 0.36
C ARG A 55 -11.46 12.58 0.08
N GLU A 56 -10.64 13.38 -0.58
CA GLU A 56 -9.24 13.08 -0.88
C GLU A 56 -8.43 12.84 0.40
N ASP A 57 -8.73 13.56 1.48
CA ASP A 57 -8.10 13.34 2.79
C ASP A 57 -8.40 11.95 3.35
N ALA A 58 -9.61 11.42 3.09
CA ALA A 58 -9.99 10.08 3.53
C ALA A 58 -9.23 9.01 2.73
N PHE A 59 -9.06 9.18 1.41
CA PHE A 59 -8.27 8.28 0.58
C PHE A 59 -6.80 8.26 1.01
N VAL A 60 -6.20 9.44 1.17
CA VAL A 60 -4.81 9.58 1.62
C VAL A 60 -4.62 8.97 3.02
N HIS A 61 -5.61 9.13 3.90
CA HIS A 61 -5.55 8.53 5.24
C HIS A 61 -5.53 7.01 5.19
N PHE A 62 -6.33 6.40 4.32
CA PHE A 62 -6.32 4.95 4.12
C PHE A 62 -4.94 4.46 3.70
N LEU A 63 -4.32 5.09 2.69
CA LEU A 63 -2.97 4.71 2.25
C LEU A 63 -1.93 4.85 3.37
N ARG A 64 -2.02 5.89 4.19
CA ARG A 64 -1.14 6.04 5.36
C ARG A 64 -1.30 4.93 6.38
N GLU A 65 -2.52 4.44 6.60
CA GLU A 65 -2.76 3.30 7.50
C GLU A 65 -2.15 2.01 6.94
N GLN A 66 -2.22 1.80 5.62
CA GLN A 66 -1.57 0.65 4.98
C GLN A 66 -0.03 0.71 5.12
N ILE A 67 0.58 1.86 4.87
CA ILE A 67 2.02 2.03 5.08
C ILE A 67 2.40 1.87 6.56
N ALA A 68 1.58 2.35 7.48
CA ALA A 68 1.83 2.13 8.91
C ALA A 68 1.79 0.64 9.30
N GLU A 69 0.94 -0.17 8.64
CA GLU A 69 0.95 -1.62 8.80
C GLU A 69 2.26 -2.23 8.29
N TRP A 70 2.70 -1.85 7.08
CA TRP A 70 3.98 -2.32 6.53
C TRP A 70 5.18 -1.92 7.40
N VAL A 71 5.16 -0.72 7.96
CA VAL A 71 6.17 -0.27 8.93
C VAL A 71 6.21 -1.22 10.14
N ARG A 72 5.04 -1.60 10.70
CA ARG A 72 4.96 -2.55 11.82
C ARG A 72 5.55 -3.92 11.44
N GLN A 73 5.23 -4.43 10.25
CA GLN A 73 5.79 -5.69 9.75
C GLN A 73 7.31 -5.61 9.64
N VAL A 74 7.83 -4.52 9.07
CA VAL A 74 9.28 -4.27 8.97
C VAL A 74 9.93 -4.21 10.35
N GLU A 75 9.33 -3.52 11.31
CA GLU A 75 9.87 -3.38 12.68
C GLU A 75 9.82 -4.69 13.49
N GLN A 76 8.80 -5.52 13.26
CA GLN A 76 8.58 -6.79 13.97
C GLN A 76 9.27 -7.99 13.31
N ALA A 77 9.77 -7.85 12.09
CA ALA A 77 10.43 -8.92 11.36
C ALA A 77 11.70 -9.41 12.09
N PRO A 78 12.04 -10.72 12.01
CA PRO A 78 13.25 -11.29 12.59
C PRO A 78 14.51 -10.49 12.23
N ALA A 79 15.42 -10.34 13.20
CA ALA A 79 16.60 -9.48 13.03
C ALA A 79 17.63 -10.03 12.04
N ASP A 80 17.60 -11.31 11.77
CA ASP A 80 18.47 -12.05 10.84
C ASP A 80 18.03 -11.94 9.38
N LEU A 81 16.80 -11.51 9.11
CA LEU A 81 16.34 -11.27 7.75
C LEU A 81 16.96 -9.99 7.16
N SER A 82 17.39 -10.06 5.90
CA SER A 82 17.82 -8.87 5.19
C SER A 82 16.64 -7.91 4.98
N PRO A 83 16.88 -6.59 4.83
CA PRO A 83 15.81 -5.65 4.55
C PRO A 83 15.00 -5.98 3.29
N LEU A 84 15.64 -6.56 2.26
CA LEU A 84 14.96 -6.97 1.04
C LEU A 84 14.08 -8.19 1.26
N ASP A 85 14.51 -9.18 2.08
CA ASP A 85 13.69 -10.34 2.42
C ASP A 85 12.47 -9.94 3.24
N VAL A 86 12.62 -8.95 4.12
CA VAL A 86 11.47 -8.39 4.88
C VAL A 86 10.46 -7.74 3.93
N LEU A 87 10.93 -6.93 2.97
CA LEU A 87 10.04 -6.34 1.96
C LEU A 87 9.37 -7.43 1.11
N ARG A 88 10.11 -8.47 0.66
CA ARG A 88 9.56 -9.64 -0.02
C ARG A 88 8.42 -10.27 0.79
N SER A 89 8.64 -10.55 2.06
CA SER A 89 7.63 -11.15 2.94
C SER A 89 6.39 -10.26 3.09
N THR A 90 6.58 -8.95 3.22
CA THR A 90 5.47 -7.97 3.28
C THR A 90 4.61 -8.03 2.00
N PHE A 91 5.23 -8.14 0.83
CA PHE A 91 4.51 -8.29 -0.43
C PHE A 91 3.81 -9.66 -0.54
N HIS A 92 4.43 -10.76 -0.08
CA HIS A 92 3.76 -12.06 -0.06
C HIS A 92 2.50 -12.04 0.80
N GLU A 93 2.54 -11.43 2.00
CA GLU A 93 1.35 -11.27 2.83
C GLU A 93 0.27 -10.44 2.13
N LEU A 94 0.67 -9.37 1.45
CA LEU A 94 -0.25 -8.50 0.71
C LEU A 94 -0.93 -9.24 -0.46
N TYR A 95 -0.18 -10.06 -1.19
CA TYR A 95 -0.67 -10.85 -2.32
C TYR A 95 -1.50 -12.07 -1.89
N GLY A 96 -1.28 -12.58 -0.68
CA GLY A 96 -2.06 -13.66 -0.09
C GLY A 96 -3.43 -13.23 0.43
N ARG A 97 -3.74 -11.93 0.46
CA ARG A 97 -5.06 -11.43 0.87
C ARG A 97 -6.13 -11.75 -0.17
N SER A 98 -7.36 -11.93 0.28
CA SER A 98 -8.49 -12.11 -0.63
C SER A 98 -8.70 -10.86 -1.50
N ALA A 99 -9.05 -11.04 -2.76
CA ALA A 99 -9.41 -9.92 -3.64
C ALA A 99 -10.62 -9.11 -3.14
N ASP A 100 -11.42 -9.68 -2.25
CA ASP A 100 -12.54 -8.99 -1.59
C ASP A 100 -12.07 -8.05 -0.46
N ASP A 101 -10.82 -8.21 0.02
CA ASP A 101 -10.27 -7.35 1.05
C ASP A 101 -9.82 -6.02 0.42
N ILE A 102 -10.29 -4.91 0.98
CA ILE A 102 -9.98 -3.58 0.41
C ILE A 102 -8.48 -3.24 0.45
N ASP A 103 -7.74 -3.88 1.32
CA ASP A 103 -6.30 -3.74 1.46
C ASP A 103 -5.50 -4.84 0.72
N ALA A 104 -6.16 -5.61 -0.16
CA ALA A 104 -5.48 -6.51 -1.09
C ALA A 104 -4.63 -5.73 -2.12
N ALA A 105 -3.61 -6.37 -2.65
CA ALA A 105 -2.63 -5.75 -3.55
C ALA A 105 -3.27 -5.06 -4.76
N GLU A 106 -4.24 -5.72 -5.40
CA GLU A 106 -4.95 -5.16 -6.55
C GLU A 106 -5.72 -3.89 -6.20
N ASN A 107 -6.44 -3.89 -5.08
CA ASN A 107 -7.24 -2.76 -4.64
C ASN A 107 -6.37 -1.57 -4.23
N LEU A 108 -5.22 -1.81 -3.59
CA LEU A 108 -4.25 -0.77 -3.25
C LEU A 108 -3.62 -0.14 -4.49
N LEU A 109 -3.30 -0.94 -5.51
CA LEU A 109 -2.78 -0.43 -6.79
C LEU A 109 -3.82 0.47 -7.47
N VAL A 110 -5.06 -0.02 -7.63
CA VAL A 110 -6.17 0.74 -8.24
C VAL A 110 -6.44 2.02 -7.47
N ALA A 111 -6.50 1.95 -6.13
CA ALA A 111 -6.71 3.12 -5.29
C ALA A 111 -5.59 4.16 -5.48
N GLY A 112 -4.32 3.74 -5.46
CA GLY A 112 -3.18 4.63 -5.66
C GLY A 112 -3.20 5.32 -7.01
N GLU A 113 -3.51 4.60 -8.09
CA GLU A 113 -3.61 5.14 -9.44
C GLU A 113 -4.77 6.16 -9.56
N GLN A 114 -5.94 5.83 -9.04
CA GLN A 114 -7.09 6.74 -9.10
C GLN A 114 -6.88 8.00 -8.25
N ILE A 115 -6.31 7.86 -7.06
CA ILE A 115 -5.97 9.01 -6.21
C ILE A 115 -4.94 9.90 -6.91
N GLY A 116 -3.91 9.30 -7.52
CA GLY A 116 -2.92 10.03 -8.30
C GLY A 116 -3.51 10.82 -9.46
N LEU A 117 -4.45 10.21 -10.21
CA LEU A 117 -5.16 10.89 -11.29
C LEU A 117 -6.02 12.06 -10.79
N MET A 118 -6.68 11.91 -9.64
CA MET A 118 -7.52 12.96 -9.04
C MET A 118 -6.72 14.16 -8.54
N LEU A 119 -5.58 13.91 -7.92
CA LEU A 119 -4.76 14.96 -7.31
C LEU A 119 -3.84 15.66 -8.32
N GLY A 120 -3.55 14.97 -9.41
CA GLY A 120 -2.55 15.41 -10.39
C GLY A 120 -1.10 15.09 -9.98
N PRO A 121 -0.15 15.10 -10.93
CA PRO A 121 1.18 14.54 -10.73
C PRO A 121 1.99 15.23 -9.63
N ASP A 122 1.97 16.55 -9.56
CA ASP A 122 2.80 17.30 -8.60
C ASP A 122 2.31 17.09 -7.15
N ALA A 123 0.99 17.19 -6.94
CA ALA A 123 0.40 16.98 -5.62
C ALA A 123 0.55 15.51 -5.18
N TRP A 124 0.34 14.56 -6.10
CA TRP A 124 0.51 13.14 -5.84
C TRP A 124 1.94 12.78 -5.45
N THR A 125 2.94 13.29 -6.18
CA THR A 125 4.36 13.03 -5.86
C THR A 125 4.69 13.47 -4.44
N SER A 126 4.31 14.70 -4.06
CA SER A 126 4.57 15.21 -2.71
C SER A 126 3.83 14.42 -1.62
N ILE A 127 2.59 13.98 -1.88
CA ILE A 127 1.81 13.19 -0.94
C ILE A 127 2.38 11.79 -0.82
N ALA A 128 2.74 11.15 -1.93
CA ALA A 128 3.30 9.79 -1.95
C ALA A 128 4.64 9.74 -1.20
N GLU A 129 5.52 10.71 -1.40
CA GLU A 129 6.77 10.83 -0.62
C GLU A 129 6.48 10.88 0.88
N ASN A 130 5.60 11.78 1.32
CA ASN A 130 5.23 11.92 2.73
C ASN A 130 4.55 10.65 3.31
N ILE A 131 3.82 9.89 2.50
CA ILE A 131 3.21 8.61 2.92
C ILE A 131 4.29 7.55 3.13
N LEU A 132 5.29 7.50 2.26
CA LEU A 132 6.34 6.48 2.25
C LEU A 132 7.50 6.78 3.23
N ASP A 133 7.69 8.03 3.65
CA ASP A 133 8.79 8.41 4.56
C ASP A 133 8.92 7.50 5.80
N PRO A 134 7.83 7.11 6.52
CA PRO A 134 7.95 6.20 7.65
C PRO A 134 8.48 4.81 7.27
N LEU A 135 8.17 4.33 6.05
CA LEU A 135 8.65 3.05 5.55
C LEU A 135 10.15 3.12 5.23
N TYR A 136 10.60 4.19 4.56
CA TYR A 136 12.03 4.42 4.32
C TYR A 136 12.82 4.46 5.63
N GLU A 137 12.30 5.15 6.65
CA GLU A 137 12.93 5.21 7.97
C GLU A 137 12.99 3.84 8.66
N ALA A 138 11.90 3.06 8.62
CA ALA A 138 11.85 1.74 9.23
C ALA A 138 12.86 0.78 8.57
N VAL A 139 12.91 0.76 7.24
CA VAL A 139 13.88 -0.03 6.48
C VAL A 139 15.30 0.45 6.73
N GLY A 140 15.53 1.77 6.80
CA GLY A 140 16.84 2.37 7.11
C GLY A 140 17.37 1.99 8.48
N ARG A 141 16.49 1.88 9.51
CA ARG A 141 16.88 1.39 10.85
C ARG A 141 17.38 -0.06 10.82
N ARG A 142 16.86 -0.89 9.91
CA ARG A 142 17.32 -2.29 9.73
C ARG A 142 18.61 -2.38 8.91
N ALA A 143 18.94 -1.37 8.13
CA ALA A 143 20.09 -1.33 7.22
C ALA A 143 21.00 -0.14 7.51
N PRO A 144 21.56 0.02 8.74
CA PRO A 144 22.33 1.20 9.13
C PRO A 144 23.63 1.38 8.31
N GLN A 145 24.08 0.34 7.60
CA GLN A 145 25.21 0.38 6.67
C GLN A 145 24.87 1.02 5.32
N LEU A 146 23.58 1.17 4.99
CA LEU A 146 23.13 1.81 3.76
C LEU A 146 22.90 3.31 3.98
N ASN A 147 23.30 4.13 3.01
CA ASN A 147 22.89 5.53 3.01
C ASN A 147 21.42 5.70 2.63
N TRP A 148 20.86 6.87 2.92
CA TRP A 148 19.45 7.20 2.66
C TRP A 148 19.02 6.92 1.21
N PHE A 149 19.87 7.22 0.22
CA PHE A 149 19.58 7.02 -1.20
C PHE A 149 19.40 5.53 -1.54
N ARG A 150 20.31 4.67 -1.04
CA ARG A 150 20.23 3.22 -1.26
C ARG A 150 18.98 2.61 -0.62
N VAL A 151 18.59 3.09 0.55
CA VAL A 151 17.36 2.66 1.22
C VAL A 151 16.14 3.03 0.37
N ARG A 152 16.05 4.29 -0.11
CA ARG A 152 14.96 4.74 -0.98
C ARG A 152 14.89 3.90 -2.26
N VAL A 153 16.00 3.76 -2.96
CA VAL A 153 16.05 2.94 -4.20
C VAL A 153 15.59 1.51 -3.95
N MET A 154 16.00 0.88 -2.85
CA MET A 154 15.58 -0.48 -2.52
C MET A 154 14.06 -0.57 -2.29
N VAL A 155 13.49 0.33 -1.52
CA VAL A 155 12.03 0.37 -1.28
C VAL A 155 11.28 0.69 -2.57
N ASP A 156 11.69 1.70 -3.33
CA ASP A 156 11.03 2.12 -4.58
C ASP A 156 11.04 0.99 -5.62
N LEU A 157 12.17 0.30 -5.77
CA LEU A 157 12.26 -0.86 -6.68
C LEU A 157 11.39 -2.02 -6.19
N SER A 158 11.29 -2.26 -4.88
CA SER A 158 10.39 -3.30 -4.33
C SER A 158 8.92 -2.96 -4.60
N LEU A 159 8.51 -1.70 -4.42
CA LEU A 159 7.16 -1.23 -4.76
C LEU A 159 6.89 -1.37 -6.26
N ALA A 160 7.85 -0.99 -7.11
CA ALA A 160 7.74 -1.12 -8.56
C ALA A 160 7.65 -2.59 -9.00
N ALA A 161 8.44 -3.48 -8.40
CA ALA A 161 8.39 -4.92 -8.66
C ALA A 161 7.02 -5.50 -8.32
N GLY A 162 6.50 -5.22 -7.12
CA GLY A 162 5.14 -5.60 -6.75
C GLY A 162 4.10 -5.07 -7.75
N ALA A 163 4.04 -3.76 -7.96
CA ALA A 163 3.09 -3.18 -8.92
C ALA A 163 3.20 -3.79 -10.34
N SER A 164 4.41 -4.14 -10.78
CA SER A 164 4.63 -4.78 -12.10
C SER A 164 3.98 -6.15 -12.20
N VAL A 165 4.08 -6.96 -11.15
CA VAL A 165 3.42 -8.28 -11.11
C VAL A 165 1.91 -8.15 -11.30
N LEU A 166 1.27 -7.19 -10.62
CA LEU A 166 -0.18 -6.97 -10.75
C LEU A 166 -0.60 -6.53 -12.15
N ARG A 167 0.19 -5.64 -12.78
CA ARG A 167 -0.14 -5.10 -14.11
C ARG A 167 0.07 -6.09 -15.24
N HIS A 168 1.03 -7.01 -15.10
CA HIS A 168 1.50 -7.85 -16.21
C HIS A 168 1.28 -9.34 -15.97
N ARG A 169 0.55 -9.71 -14.90
CA ARG A 169 0.23 -11.10 -14.60
C ARG A 169 -0.48 -11.75 -15.80
N PRO A 170 0.11 -12.80 -16.41
CA PRO A 170 -0.58 -13.55 -17.45
C PRO A 170 -1.84 -14.20 -16.89
N GLY A 171 -2.92 -14.19 -17.64
CA GLY A 171 -4.18 -14.88 -17.28
C GLY A 171 -4.07 -16.41 -17.41
N GLY A 172 -2.97 -17.02 -16.92
CA GLY A 172 -2.71 -18.44 -16.97
C GLY A 172 -3.19 -19.20 -15.73
N ALA A 173 -3.55 -20.47 -15.88
CA ALA A 173 -4.16 -21.29 -14.85
C ALA A 173 -3.18 -22.29 -14.18
N GLY A 174 -1.87 -22.13 -14.32
CA GLY A 174 -0.87 -23.05 -13.76
C GLY A 174 -0.28 -22.58 -12.43
N PRO A 175 0.19 -23.49 -11.54
CA PRO A 175 0.87 -23.13 -10.30
C PRO A 175 2.14 -22.29 -10.54
N ALA A 176 2.84 -22.49 -11.66
CA ALA A 176 4.00 -21.70 -12.07
C ALA A 176 3.63 -20.27 -12.51
N ASP A 177 2.34 -20.01 -12.80
CA ASP A 177 1.81 -18.73 -13.23
C ASP A 177 1.08 -17.99 -12.09
N SER A 178 1.39 -18.33 -10.83
CA SER A 178 0.82 -17.63 -9.66
C SER A 178 1.43 -16.24 -9.49
N ALA A 179 0.67 -15.30 -8.95
CA ALA A 179 1.18 -13.97 -8.60
C ALA A 179 2.38 -14.06 -7.64
N GLU A 180 2.38 -15.05 -6.75
CA GLU A 180 3.48 -15.33 -5.81
C GLU A 180 4.75 -15.75 -6.54
N SER A 181 4.67 -16.61 -7.57
CA SER A 181 5.83 -17.03 -8.38
C SER A 181 6.45 -15.84 -9.11
N TYR A 182 5.63 -14.99 -9.75
CA TYR A 182 6.14 -13.79 -10.41
C TYR A 182 6.71 -12.76 -9.40
N LEU A 183 6.17 -12.72 -8.19
CA LEU A 183 6.71 -11.88 -7.14
C LEU A 183 8.11 -12.36 -6.72
N ASP A 184 8.28 -13.68 -6.55
CA ASP A 184 9.58 -14.26 -6.25
C ASP A 184 10.59 -13.99 -7.35
N ASP A 185 10.23 -14.16 -8.61
CA ASP A 185 11.09 -13.85 -9.76
C ASP A 185 11.49 -12.36 -9.78
N ALA A 186 10.55 -11.46 -9.48
CA ALA A 186 10.83 -10.02 -9.43
C ALA A 186 11.78 -9.67 -8.28
N PHE A 187 11.61 -10.26 -7.09
CA PHE A 187 12.53 -10.05 -5.97
C PHE A 187 13.88 -10.74 -6.17
N ASP A 188 13.93 -11.89 -6.83
CA ASP A 188 15.19 -12.53 -7.24
C ASP A 188 15.97 -11.67 -8.23
N LEU A 189 15.29 -10.97 -9.15
CA LEU A 189 15.91 -9.97 -10.02
C LEU A 189 16.54 -8.85 -9.20
N LEU A 190 15.84 -8.32 -8.19
CA LEU A 190 16.36 -7.26 -7.33
C LEU A 190 17.59 -7.73 -6.53
N GLN A 191 17.57 -8.96 -6.05
CA GLN A 191 18.61 -9.52 -5.19
C GLN A 191 19.87 -9.93 -5.97
N HIS A 192 19.71 -10.48 -7.15
CA HIS A 192 20.82 -11.11 -7.91
C HIS A 192 21.18 -10.40 -9.20
N GLY A 193 20.37 -9.44 -9.63
CA GLY A 193 20.55 -8.68 -10.87
C GLY A 193 20.07 -9.40 -12.13
N ALA A 194 20.02 -8.67 -13.24
CA ALA A 194 19.42 -9.13 -14.50
C ALA A 194 20.12 -10.33 -15.12
N ALA A 195 21.44 -10.48 -14.95
CA ALA A 195 22.19 -11.59 -15.56
C ALA A 195 21.64 -12.96 -15.11
N ARG A 196 21.42 -13.12 -13.80
CA ARG A 196 20.89 -14.37 -13.25
C ARG A 196 19.40 -14.58 -13.54
N PHE A 197 18.64 -13.51 -13.71
CA PHE A 197 17.23 -13.57 -14.06
C PHE A 197 17.02 -14.12 -15.48
N LEU A 198 17.89 -13.74 -16.45
CA LEU A 198 17.81 -14.16 -17.85
C LEU A 198 18.32 -15.60 -18.10
N GLU A 199 18.97 -16.22 -17.11
CA GLU A 199 19.45 -17.61 -17.17
C GLU A 199 18.39 -18.65 -16.77
N ARG A 200 17.24 -18.20 -16.28
CA ARG A 200 16.10 -19.07 -15.91
C ARG A 200 15.18 -19.22 -17.14
N ASP A 201 15.26 -20.38 -17.79
CA ASP A 201 14.30 -20.87 -18.82
C ASP A 201 13.07 -21.53 -18.17
#